data_51d0b51eb3d644caf7250a34687086a0
#
_entry.id   51d0b51eb3d644caf7250a34687086a0
#
_cell.length_a   1.000
_cell.length_b   1.000
_cell.length_c   1.000
_cell.angle_alpha   90.00
_cell.angle_beta   90.00
_cell.angle_gamma   90.00
#
_symmetry.space_group_name_H-M   'P 1'
#
loop_
_entity.id
_entity.type
_entity.pdbx_description
1 polymer ?
#
loop_
_entity_poly.entity_id
_entity_poly.type
_entity_poly.pdbx_seq_one_letter_code
_entity_poly.pdbx_strand_id
1 'polypeptide(L)'
;MSSNAAKAQAEITHRRVLRIALPIVLSNATVPILGAVDVGVVGQIGEAAPIGAVGLGAMILTTVYWIFGFLRMGTVGLVGQAEGAGDKAEVSAWLTRALFVALVGGFMLIVLQPLIFWGAMALAPASEDVESLAQQYLSIRIWTAPAAIAVYALTGWLVAMEKTAGVFWVQLMMNGVNILLDLLFVLVFDWGVPGVAAATVIAEVSGAALGLWFCRSAFARPDWRDWSRIFDRGKLIRMALLNTDILLRSAMLMVIFSSFVFLGSRFGDTTLAANQVLIQFMYITAYAMDGFAFAAETLIARAVGRGDRAYVRRSAIVTSGWGLAICLAMALAFAFAGGWIIDVMAKDPDVQQTARLFLPYMIVAPLLGW
;
A
#
# COMPACT_ATOMS: atom_id res chain seq x y z
N MET A 1 21.78 -34.39 6.23
CA MET A 1 21.05 -33.31 5.55
C MET A 1 21.33 -33.39 4.05
N SER A 2 20.31 -33.28 3.19
CA SER A 2 20.52 -33.29 1.73
C SER A 2 21.34 -32.05 1.32
N SER A 3 22.15 -32.13 0.27
CA SER A 3 22.94 -31.00 -0.28
C SER A 3 22.07 -29.75 -0.52
N ASN A 4 20.82 -29.95 -0.95
CA ASN A 4 19.87 -28.86 -1.17
C ASN A 4 19.40 -28.19 0.13
N ALA A 5 19.20 -28.92 1.20
CA ALA A 5 18.84 -28.34 2.50
C ALA A 5 19.97 -27.48 3.08
N ALA A 6 21.23 -27.91 2.93
CA ALA A 6 22.39 -27.13 3.36
C ALA A 6 22.54 -25.83 2.53
N LYS A 7 22.35 -25.88 1.21
CA LYS A 7 22.33 -24.68 0.34
C LYS A 7 21.18 -23.73 0.72
N ALA A 8 19.96 -24.23 0.93
CA ALA A 8 18.83 -23.41 1.35
C ALA A 8 19.10 -22.71 2.69
N GLN A 9 19.76 -23.40 3.63
CA GLN A 9 20.11 -22.85 4.93
C GLN A 9 21.18 -21.74 4.81
N ALA A 10 22.12 -21.85 3.88
CA ALA A 10 23.14 -20.84 3.62
C ALA A 10 22.59 -19.60 2.91
N GLU A 11 21.61 -19.78 2.03
CA GLU A 11 21.03 -18.69 1.23
C GLU A 11 19.86 -17.94 1.93
N ILE A 12 19.02 -18.66 2.72
CA ILE A 12 17.90 -18.07 3.46
C ILE A 12 18.34 -17.82 4.90
N THR A 13 18.89 -16.65 5.12
CA THR A 13 19.36 -16.20 6.42
C THR A 13 18.42 -15.16 7.04
N HIS A 14 18.43 -15.02 8.36
CA HIS A 14 17.71 -13.96 9.07
C HIS A 14 18.10 -12.57 8.57
N ARG A 15 19.41 -12.36 8.28
CA ARG A 15 19.92 -11.09 7.72
C ARG A 15 19.28 -10.75 6.38
N ARG A 16 19.05 -11.75 5.52
CA ARG A 16 18.41 -11.53 4.21
C ARG A 16 16.95 -11.13 4.37
N VAL A 17 16.21 -11.79 5.27
CA VAL A 17 14.81 -11.42 5.58
C VAL A 17 14.73 -9.98 6.09
N LEU A 18 15.55 -9.62 7.08
CA LEU A 18 15.58 -8.26 7.63
C LEU A 18 15.98 -7.21 6.58
N ARG A 19 16.93 -7.52 5.69
CA ARG A 19 17.34 -6.62 4.60
C ARG A 19 16.19 -6.33 3.63
N ILE A 20 15.28 -7.29 3.44
CA ILE A 20 14.08 -7.09 2.61
C ILE A 20 13.01 -6.35 3.40
N ALA A 21 12.73 -6.78 4.64
CA ALA A 21 11.62 -6.30 5.44
C ALA A 21 11.80 -4.87 5.98
N LEU A 22 12.97 -4.55 6.56
CA LEU A 22 13.16 -3.28 7.27
C LEU A 22 12.94 -2.03 6.41
N PRO A 23 13.44 -1.94 5.15
CA PRO A 23 13.16 -0.77 4.33
C PRO A 23 11.67 -0.57 4.06
N ILE A 24 10.89 -1.65 3.98
CA ILE A 24 9.44 -1.59 3.74
C ILE A 24 8.72 -1.13 5.00
N VAL A 25 9.07 -1.67 6.17
CA VAL A 25 8.51 -1.24 7.46
C VAL A 25 8.76 0.27 7.68
N LEU A 26 9.99 0.73 7.41
CA LEU A 26 10.33 2.15 7.51
C LEU A 26 9.57 3.00 6.48
N SER A 27 9.37 2.49 5.28
CA SER A 27 8.55 3.13 4.25
C SER A 27 7.11 3.31 4.72
N ASN A 28 6.51 2.26 5.25
CA ASN A 28 5.12 2.29 5.74
C ASN A 28 4.95 3.25 6.94
N ALA A 29 5.95 3.41 7.78
CA ALA A 29 5.91 4.35 8.91
C ALA A 29 5.81 5.82 8.45
N THR A 30 6.17 6.15 7.21
CA THR A 30 6.04 7.51 6.67
C THR A 30 4.62 7.86 6.22
N VAL A 31 3.76 6.88 5.98
CA VAL A 31 2.39 7.09 5.45
C VAL A 31 1.49 7.86 6.43
N PRO A 32 1.41 7.51 7.73
CA PRO A 32 0.63 8.30 8.70
C PRO A 32 1.12 9.74 8.86
N ILE A 33 2.45 9.95 8.73
CA ILE A 33 3.05 11.29 8.83
C ILE A 33 2.57 12.17 7.67
N LEU A 34 2.53 11.62 6.45
CA LEU A 34 2.03 12.33 5.28
C LEU A 34 0.58 12.79 5.50
N GLY A 35 -0.31 11.88 5.88
CA GLY A 35 -1.71 12.21 6.12
C GLY A 35 -1.91 13.29 7.21
N ALA A 36 -1.10 13.26 8.27
CA ALA A 36 -1.15 14.28 9.32
C ALA A 36 -0.67 15.66 8.80
N VAL A 37 0.35 15.68 7.94
CA VAL A 37 0.86 16.93 7.35
C VAL A 37 -0.16 17.50 6.36
N ASP A 38 -0.73 16.70 5.48
CA ASP A 38 -1.74 17.13 4.51
C ASP A 38 -2.92 17.82 5.21
N VAL A 39 -3.49 17.16 6.25
CA VAL A 39 -4.57 17.74 7.06
C VAL A 39 -4.10 19.00 7.79
N GLY A 40 -2.89 18.99 8.32
CA GLY A 40 -2.32 20.13 9.03
C GLY A 40 -2.12 21.36 8.15
N VAL A 41 -1.62 21.18 6.92
CA VAL A 41 -1.40 22.25 5.95
C VAL A 41 -2.74 22.83 5.46
N VAL A 42 -3.69 21.96 5.11
CA VAL A 42 -5.04 22.39 4.70
C VAL A 42 -5.76 23.10 5.85
N GLY A 43 -5.52 22.68 7.09
CA GLY A 43 -6.06 23.31 8.30
C GLY A 43 -5.62 24.77 8.50
N GLN A 44 -4.46 25.17 7.94
CA GLN A 44 -3.98 26.56 8.00
C GLN A 44 -4.79 27.52 7.12
N ILE A 45 -5.58 27.01 6.16
CA ILE A 45 -6.49 27.84 5.33
C ILE A 45 -7.57 28.51 6.20
N GLY A 46 -7.86 27.94 7.39
CA GLY A 46 -8.78 28.54 8.36
C GLY A 46 -10.27 28.28 8.11
N GLU A 47 -10.60 27.46 7.09
CA GLU A 47 -11.96 27.09 6.72
C GLU A 47 -12.17 25.57 6.81
N ALA A 48 -13.37 25.13 7.18
CA ALA A 48 -13.68 23.71 7.31
C ALA A 48 -13.90 23.00 5.97
N ALA A 49 -14.44 23.70 4.99
CA ALA A 49 -14.78 23.13 3.69
C ALA A 49 -13.56 22.58 2.92
N PRO A 50 -12.40 23.27 2.81
CA PRO A 50 -11.19 22.73 2.20
C PRO A 50 -10.69 21.43 2.85
N ILE A 51 -10.73 21.33 4.19
CA ILE A 51 -10.31 20.13 4.91
C ILE A 51 -11.21 18.94 4.52
N GLY A 52 -12.53 19.17 4.54
CA GLY A 52 -13.51 18.17 4.14
C GLY A 52 -13.34 17.75 2.67
N ALA A 53 -13.11 18.70 1.79
CA ALA A 53 -12.95 18.46 0.35
C ALA A 53 -11.70 17.64 0.02
N VAL A 54 -10.54 18.00 0.59
CA VAL A 54 -9.29 17.24 0.39
C VAL A 54 -9.42 15.85 0.99
N GLY A 55 -9.99 15.72 2.21
CA GLY A 55 -10.23 14.43 2.85
C GLY A 55 -11.14 13.52 2.03
N LEU A 56 -12.27 14.03 1.56
CA LEU A 56 -13.22 13.30 0.71
C LEU A 56 -12.58 12.89 -0.62
N GLY A 57 -11.94 13.84 -1.31
CA GLY A 57 -11.28 13.58 -2.59
C GLY A 57 -10.14 12.57 -2.48
N ALA A 58 -9.30 12.66 -1.45
CA ALA A 58 -8.23 11.71 -1.18
C ALA A 58 -8.79 10.30 -0.88
N MET A 59 -9.85 10.19 -0.09
CA MET A 59 -10.52 8.92 0.21
C MET A 59 -11.04 8.24 -1.06
N ILE A 60 -11.73 8.99 -1.93
CA ILE A 60 -12.27 8.48 -3.19
C ILE A 60 -11.14 7.91 -4.06
N LEU A 61 -10.09 8.70 -4.32
CA LEU A 61 -8.99 8.24 -5.18
C LEU A 61 -8.19 7.09 -4.55
N THR A 62 -7.93 7.13 -3.25
CA THR A 62 -7.25 6.04 -2.55
C THR A 62 -8.04 4.75 -2.68
N THR A 63 -9.37 4.78 -2.52
CA THR A 63 -10.24 3.63 -2.69
C THR A 63 -10.18 3.08 -4.11
N VAL A 64 -10.25 3.96 -5.12
CA VAL A 64 -10.18 3.58 -6.54
C VAL A 64 -8.80 3.01 -6.90
N TYR A 65 -7.73 3.64 -6.45
CA TYR A 65 -6.36 3.15 -6.73
C TYR A 65 -6.04 1.86 -5.98
N TRP A 66 -6.59 1.66 -4.78
CA TRP A 66 -6.40 0.44 -4.00
C TRP A 66 -6.91 -0.81 -4.72
N ILE A 67 -7.92 -0.69 -5.60
CA ILE A 67 -8.36 -1.77 -6.49
C ILE A 67 -7.18 -2.32 -7.30
N PHE A 68 -6.24 -1.46 -7.72
CA PHE A 68 -5.05 -1.84 -8.47
C PHE A 68 -3.89 -2.38 -7.61
N GLY A 69 -4.07 -2.46 -6.29
CA GLY A 69 -3.08 -3.04 -5.37
C GLY A 69 -2.67 -4.47 -5.70
N PHE A 70 -3.53 -5.22 -6.40
CA PHE A 70 -3.21 -6.55 -6.94
C PHE A 70 -1.99 -6.53 -7.87
N LEU A 71 -1.74 -5.40 -8.56
CA LEU A 71 -0.61 -5.28 -9.47
C LEU A 71 0.71 -5.44 -8.74
N ARG A 72 0.83 -4.87 -7.54
CA ARG A 72 2.03 -5.03 -6.71
C ARG A 72 2.26 -6.49 -6.32
N MET A 73 1.25 -7.13 -5.72
CA MET A 73 1.35 -8.51 -5.25
C MET A 73 1.55 -9.50 -6.41
N GLY A 74 0.76 -9.36 -7.48
CA GLY A 74 0.89 -10.20 -8.67
C GLY A 74 2.26 -10.07 -9.33
N THR A 75 2.81 -8.84 -9.38
CA THR A 75 4.15 -8.61 -9.94
C THR A 75 5.23 -9.25 -9.05
N VAL A 76 5.14 -9.16 -7.71
CA VAL A 76 6.09 -9.84 -6.81
C VAL A 76 6.11 -11.35 -7.08
N GLY A 77 4.94 -11.97 -7.17
CA GLY A 77 4.83 -13.41 -7.39
C GLY A 77 5.39 -13.85 -8.74
N LEU A 78 4.98 -13.21 -9.83
CA LEU A 78 5.36 -13.60 -11.20
C LEU A 78 6.83 -13.31 -11.50
N VAL A 79 7.33 -12.13 -11.12
CA VAL A 79 8.75 -11.75 -11.28
C VAL A 79 9.64 -12.61 -10.39
N GLY A 80 9.23 -12.86 -9.13
CA GLY A 80 9.97 -13.71 -8.21
C GLY A 80 10.12 -15.15 -8.73
N GLN A 81 9.06 -15.71 -9.32
CA GLN A 81 9.13 -17.04 -9.94
C GLN A 81 10.04 -17.04 -11.18
N ALA A 82 9.97 -16.04 -12.04
CA ALA A 82 10.84 -15.92 -13.21
C ALA A 82 12.31 -15.77 -12.80
N GLU A 83 12.60 -14.95 -11.79
CA GLU A 83 13.95 -14.78 -11.23
C GLU A 83 14.47 -16.07 -10.61
N GLY A 84 13.62 -16.79 -9.87
CA GLY A 84 13.93 -18.10 -9.31
C GLY A 84 14.27 -19.16 -10.35
N ALA A 85 13.55 -19.15 -11.48
CA ALA A 85 13.78 -20.03 -12.63
C ALA A 85 15.02 -19.61 -13.46
N GLY A 86 15.60 -18.43 -13.21
CA GLY A 86 16.71 -17.89 -13.98
C GLY A 86 16.32 -17.27 -15.33
N ASP A 87 15.02 -17.10 -15.59
CA ASP A 87 14.50 -16.49 -16.83
C ASP A 87 14.51 -14.97 -16.77
N LYS A 88 15.68 -14.39 -17.06
CA LYS A 88 15.89 -12.93 -17.05
C LYS A 88 15.05 -12.19 -18.08
N ALA A 89 14.74 -12.82 -19.21
CA ALA A 89 13.88 -12.23 -20.23
C ALA A 89 12.45 -12.10 -19.72
N GLU A 90 11.94 -13.11 -19.02
CA GLU A 90 10.61 -13.08 -18.44
C GLU A 90 10.52 -12.08 -17.26
N VAL A 91 11.59 -11.91 -16.48
CA VAL A 91 11.67 -10.87 -15.43
C VAL A 91 11.42 -9.46 -16.01
N SER A 92 12.02 -9.15 -17.17
CA SER A 92 11.80 -7.88 -17.86
C SER A 92 10.40 -7.79 -18.47
N ALA A 93 9.93 -8.86 -19.11
CA ALA A 93 8.61 -8.92 -19.74
C ALA A 93 7.47 -8.75 -18.71
N TRP A 94 7.59 -9.32 -17.50
CA TRP A 94 6.59 -9.15 -16.44
C TRP A 94 6.46 -7.68 -15.99
N LEU A 95 7.57 -6.95 -15.87
CA LEU A 95 7.49 -5.52 -15.56
C LEU A 95 6.77 -4.75 -16.67
N THR A 96 7.09 -5.03 -17.93
CA THR A 96 6.44 -4.35 -19.07
C THR A 96 4.94 -4.64 -19.11
N ARG A 97 4.52 -5.90 -18.88
CA ARG A 97 3.09 -6.25 -18.78
C ARG A 97 2.40 -5.52 -17.65
N ALA A 98 3.02 -5.47 -16.46
CA ALA A 98 2.47 -4.79 -15.30
C ALA A 98 2.33 -3.27 -15.55
N LEU A 99 3.35 -2.63 -16.15
CA LEU A 99 3.28 -1.23 -16.55
C LEU A 99 2.22 -0.98 -17.64
N PHE A 100 2.06 -1.89 -18.59
CA PHE A 100 1.01 -1.79 -19.61
C PHE A 100 -0.38 -1.82 -18.97
N VAL A 101 -0.62 -2.75 -18.03
CA VAL A 101 -1.89 -2.81 -17.27
C VAL A 101 -2.08 -1.53 -16.45
N ALA A 102 -1.02 -1.01 -15.82
CA ALA A 102 -1.09 0.24 -15.05
C ALA A 102 -1.48 1.44 -15.92
N LEU A 103 -0.87 1.56 -17.11
CA LEU A 103 -1.18 2.63 -18.04
C LEU A 103 -2.61 2.52 -18.57
N VAL A 104 -3.03 1.34 -19.03
CA VAL A 104 -4.39 1.11 -19.52
C VAL A 104 -5.42 1.37 -18.43
N GLY A 105 -5.20 0.83 -17.22
CA GLY A 105 -6.06 1.05 -16.06
C GLY A 105 -6.14 2.52 -15.67
N GLY A 106 -5.01 3.22 -15.62
CA GLY A 106 -4.96 4.64 -15.31
C GLY A 106 -5.68 5.50 -16.36
N PHE A 107 -5.48 5.23 -17.65
CA PHE A 107 -6.22 5.92 -18.71
C PHE A 107 -7.73 5.61 -18.66
N MET A 108 -8.09 4.37 -18.35
CA MET A 108 -9.50 3.99 -18.14
C MET A 108 -10.14 4.82 -17.01
N LEU A 109 -9.43 5.01 -15.89
CA LEU A 109 -9.93 5.86 -14.80
C LEU A 109 -10.11 7.32 -15.22
N ILE A 110 -9.20 7.86 -16.03
CA ILE A 110 -9.33 9.22 -16.57
C ILE A 110 -10.59 9.33 -17.46
N VAL A 111 -10.83 8.35 -18.32
CA VAL A 111 -12.03 8.33 -19.18
C VAL A 111 -13.32 8.15 -18.35
N LEU A 112 -13.27 7.32 -17.31
CA LEU A 112 -14.40 7.09 -16.42
C LEU A 112 -14.57 8.14 -15.32
N GLN A 113 -13.72 9.18 -15.30
CA GLN A 113 -13.75 10.27 -14.32
C GLN A 113 -15.17 10.80 -14.03
N PRO A 114 -16.02 11.14 -15.01
CA PRO A 114 -17.34 11.68 -14.71
C PRO A 114 -18.24 10.69 -13.96
N LEU A 115 -18.15 9.40 -14.30
CA LEU A 115 -18.91 8.34 -13.66
C LEU A 115 -18.43 8.10 -12.22
N ILE A 116 -17.10 8.11 -12.01
CA ILE A 116 -16.50 7.93 -10.68
C ILE A 116 -16.92 9.08 -9.77
N PHE A 117 -16.87 10.32 -10.25
CA PHE A 117 -17.21 11.51 -9.45
C PHE A 117 -18.70 11.55 -9.14
N TRP A 118 -19.56 11.30 -10.12
CA TRP A 118 -20.99 11.20 -9.89
C TRP A 118 -21.34 10.10 -8.87
N GLY A 119 -20.78 8.91 -9.03
CA GLY A 119 -21.04 7.80 -8.10
C GLY A 119 -20.52 8.06 -6.68
N ALA A 120 -19.35 8.69 -6.55
CA ALA A 120 -18.78 9.03 -5.26
C ALA A 120 -19.62 10.07 -4.51
N MET A 121 -20.06 11.15 -5.17
CA MET A 121 -20.92 12.17 -4.56
C MET A 121 -22.31 11.63 -4.22
N ALA A 122 -22.85 10.70 -5.02
CA ALA A 122 -24.13 10.05 -4.71
C ALA A 122 -24.03 9.14 -3.47
N LEU A 123 -22.87 8.54 -3.20
CA LEU A 123 -22.64 7.67 -2.05
C LEU A 123 -22.24 8.42 -0.76
N ALA A 124 -21.57 9.56 -0.91
CA ALA A 124 -21.09 10.39 0.19
C ALA A 124 -21.47 11.86 -0.02
N PRO A 125 -22.77 12.20 0.09
CA PRO A 125 -23.23 13.58 -0.10
C PRO A 125 -22.63 14.48 0.98
N ALA A 126 -22.17 15.67 0.55
CA ALA A 126 -21.60 16.70 1.41
C ALA A 126 -22.28 18.07 1.13
N SER A 127 -21.81 19.14 1.77
CA SER A 127 -22.28 20.49 1.42
C SER A 127 -21.81 20.88 0.01
N GLU A 128 -22.53 21.78 -0.66
CA GLU A 128 -22.20 22.24 -2.01
C GLU A 128 -20.77 22.77 -2.12
N ASP A 129 -20.29 23.48 -1.08
CA ASP A 129 -18.92 24.00 -1.02
C ASP A 129 -17.88 22.87 -0.98
N VAL A 130 -18.11 21.86 -0.14
CA VAL A 130 -17.22 20.69 -0.04
C VAL A 130 -17.22 19.88 -1.34
N GLU A 131 -18.39 19.65 -1.95
CA GLU A 131 -18.50 18.91 -3.21
C GLU A 131 -17.78 19.64 -4.35
N SER A 132 -17.96 20.98 -4.46
CA SER A 132 -17.30 21.80 -5.47
C SER A 132 -15.77 21.75 -5.35
N LEU A 133 -15.24 21.93 -4.14
CA LEU A 133 -13.80 21.86 -3.88
C LEU A 133 -13.24 20.43 -4.06
N ALA A 134 -13.98 19.41 -3.64
CA ALA A 134 -13.60 18.01 -3.86
C ALA A 134 -13.55 17.68 -5.36
N GLN A 135 -14.49 18.19 -6.15
CA GLN A 135 -14.48 18.02 -7.60
C GLN A 135 -13.27 18.69 -8.24
N GLN A 136 -12.89 19.89 -7.79
CA GLN A 136 -11.66 20.55 -8.23
C GLN A 136 -10.42 19.70 -7.91
N TYR A 137 -10.31 19.22 -6.67
CA TYR A 137 -9.23 18.33 -6.24
C TYR A 137 -9.15 17.07 -7.10
N LEU A 138 -10.26 16.38 -7.29
CA LEU A 138 -10.37 15.15 -8.05
C LEU A 138 -10.01 15.36 -9.53
N SER A 139 -10.48 16.47 -10.13
CA SER A 139 -10.21 16.78 -11.54
C SER A 139 -8.74 17.01 -11.85
N ILE A 140 -7.96 17.50 -10.88
CA ILE A 140 -6.50 17.64 -10.99
C ILE A 140 -5.81 16.30 -10.76
N ARG A 141 -6.16 15.60 -9.66
CA ARG A 141 -5.51 14.38 -9.23
C ARG A 141 -5.70 13.17 -10.14
N ILE A 142 -6.84 13.06 -10.82
CA ILE A 142 -7.15 11.91 -11.68
C ILE A 142 -6.13 11.72 -12.83
N TRP A 143 -5.50 12.80 -13.27
CA TRP A 143 -4.49 12.74 -14.32
C TRP A 143 -3.23 11.98 -13.94
N THR A 144 -2.96 11.80 -12.64
CA THR A 144 -1.85 10.96 -12.17
C THR A 144 -2.20 9.49 -12.06
N ALA A 145 -3.42 9.06 -12.30
CA ALA A 145 -3.82 7.66 -12.18
C ALA A 145 -2.85 6.68 -12.88
N PRO A 146 -2.38 6.92 -14.12
CA PRO A 146 -1.38 6.05 -14.74
C PRO A 146 -0.07 5.96 -13.97
N ALA A 147 0.41 7.07 -13.40
CA ALA A 147 1.65 7.12 -12.61
C ALA A 147 1.47 6.46 -11.25
N ALA A 148 0.39 6.77 -10.53
CA ALA A 148 0.07 6.21 -9.23
C ALA A 148 -0.07 4.69 -9.29
N ILE A 149 -0.77 4.17 -10.33
CA ILE A 149 -0.91 2.72 -10.53
C ILE A 149 0.41 2.10 -10.98
N ALA A 150 1.22 2.79 -11.80
CA ALA A 150 2.54 2.30 -12.20
C ALA A 150 3.48 2.12 -10.99
N VAL A 151 3.37 2.95 -9.95
CA VAL A 151 4.15 2.79 -8.71
C VAL A 151 3.89 1.43 -8.07
N TYR A 152 2.67 0.86 -8.12
CA TYR A 152 2.42 -0.51 -7.65
C TYR A 152 3.22 -1.55 -8.44
N ALA A 153 3.24 -1.45 -9.78
CA ALA A 153 4.01 -2.36 -10.62
C ALA A 153 5.54 -2.25 -10.37
N LEU A 154 6.05 -1.01 -10.28
CA LEU A 154 7.46 -0.72 -10.05
C LEU A 154 7.92 -1.21 -8.67
N THR A 155 7.15 -0.92 -7.63
CA THR A 155 7.46 -1.37 -6.26
C THR A 155 7.36 -2.89 -6.16
N GLY A 156 6.37 -3.53 -6.79
CA GLY A 156 6.28 -4.98 -6.89
C GLY A 156 7.51 -5.62 -7.53
N TRP A 157 8.00 -5.05 -8.64
CA TRP A 157 9.22 -5.53 -9.28
C TRP A 157 10.47 -5.33 -8.41
N LEU A 158 10.60 -4.17 -7.74
CA LEU A 158 11.71 -3.89 -6.83
C LEU A 158 11.73 -4.86 -5.64
N VAL A 159 10.57 -5.16 -5.07
CA VAL A 159 10.42 -6.14 -4.00
C VAL A 159 10.84 -7.53 -4.49
N ALA A 160 10.34 -8.00 -5.64
CA ALA A 160 10.70 -9.28 -6.25
C ALA A 160 12.20 -9.41 -6.51
N MET A 161 12.86 -8.29 -6.86
CA MET A 161 14.30 -8.22 -7.10
C MET A 161 15.12 -8.00 -5.82
N GLU A 162 14.49 -8.01 -4.64
CA GLU A 162 15.10 -7.72 -3.33
C GLU A 162 15.77 -6.33 -3.27
N LYS A 163 15.32 -5.40 -4.10
CA LYS A 163 15.79 -4.00 -4.13
C LYS A 163 14.89 -3.10 -3.26
N THR A 164 14.54 -3.56 -2.07
CA THR A 164 13.56 -2.90 -1.19
C THR A 164 14.00 -1.54 -0.67
N ALA A 165 15.31 -1.26 -0.62
CA ALA A 165 15.82 0.10 -0.41
C ALA A 165 15.30 1.07 -1.49
N GLY A 166 15.12 0.59 -2.74
CA GLY A 166 14.52 1.40 -3.81
C GLY A 166 13.06 1.76 -3.50
N VAL A 167 12.29 0.83 -2.93
CA VAL A 167 10.90 1.09 -2.50
C VAL A 167 10.87 2.17 -1.43
N PHE A 168 11.74 2.07 -0.42
CA PHE A 168 11.88 3.08 0.64
C PHE A 168 12.19 4.48 0.06
N TRP A 169 13.16 4.58 -0.84
CA TRP A 169 13.52 5.87 -1.45
C TRP A 169 12.43 6.45 -2.34
N VAL A 170 11.69 5.61 -3.08
CA VAL A 170 10.51 6.04 -3.86
C VAL A 170 9.46 6.65 -2.93
N GLN A 171 9.12 5.97 -1.84
CA GLN A 171 8.13 6.45 -0.89
C GLN A 171 8.59 7.72 -0.17
N LEU A 172 9.85 7.73 0.29
CA LEU A 172 10.42 8.91 0.96
C LEU A 172 10.45 10.13 0.04
N MET A 173 10.79 9.95 -1.23
CA MET A 173 10.76 11.02 -2.23
C MET A 173 9.34 11.52 -2.48
N MET A 174 8.38 10.61 -2.67
CA MET A 174 6.97 10.97 -2.86
C MET A 174 6.46 11.80 -1.68
N ASN A 175 6.63 11.29 -0.46
CA ASN A 175 6.16 11.98 0.74
C ASN A 175 6.90 13.30 0.96
N GLY A 176 8.21 13.33 0.78
CA GLY A 176 9.02 14.53 0.94
C GLY A 176 8.67 15.63 -0.07
N VAL A 177 8.52 15.27 -1.35
CA VAL A 177 8.11 16.20 -2.40
C VAL A 177 6.70 16.72 -2.14
N ASN A 178 5.77 15.84 -1.75
CA ASN A 178 4.40 16.25 -1.44
C ASN A 178 4.39 17.26 -0.28
N ILE A 179 5.00 16.95 0.87
CA ILE A 179 5.06 17.83 2.03
C ILE A 179 5.67 19.20 1.67
N LEU A 180 6.80 19.19 0.96
CA LEU A 180 7.47 20.44 0.57
C LEU A 180 6.61 21.30 -0.35
N LEU A 181 5.94 20.67 -1.31
CA LEU A 181 5.09 21.39 -2.27
C LEU A 181 3.76 21.79 -1.66
N ASP A 182 3.18 21.04 -0.74
CA ASP A 182 2.00 21.45 0.02
C ASP A 182 2.27 22.72 0.82
N LEU A 183 3.39 22.76 1.55
CA LEU A 183 3.80 23.97 2.27
C LEU A 183 4.00 25.16 1.31
N LEU A 184 4.62 24.93 0.16
CA LEU A 184 4.88 25.98 -0.82
C LEU A 184 3.60 26.47 -1.49
N PHE A 185 2.78 25.56 -2.00
CA PHE A 185 1.60 25.90 -2.81
C PHE A 185 0.46 26.43 -1.97
N VAL A 186 0.27 25.90 -0.76
CA VAL A 186 -0.82 26.32 0.12
C VAL A 186 -0.43 27.54 0.97
N LEU A 187 0.77 27.52 1.63
CA LEU A 187 1.10 28.57 2.58
C LEU A 187 1.83 29.76 1.95
N VAL A 188 2.57 29.57 0.84
CA VAL A 188 3.31 30.65 0.19
C VAL A 188 2.58 31.21 -1.01
N PHE A 189 2.01 30.33 -1.86
CA PHE A 189 1.31 30.75 -3.08
C PHE A 189 -0.19 30.92 -2.90
N ASP A 190 -0.74 30.48 -1.77
CA ASP A 190 -2.17 30.59 -1.44
C ASP A 190 -3.10 29.93 -2.48
N TRP A 191 -2.64 28.79 -3.04
CA TRP A 191 -3.41 28.05 -4.05
C TRP A 191 -4.54 27.19 -3.46
N GLY A 192 -4.64 27.08 -2.14
CA GLY A 192 -5.69 26.31 -1.47
C GLY A 192 -5.77 24.84 -1.90
N VAL A 193 -6.99 24.33 -2.10
CA VAL A 193 -7.25 22.93 -2.48
C VAL A 193 -6.57 22.51 -3.80
N PRO A 194 -6.60 23.31 -4.89
CA PRO A 194 -5.83 23.02 -6.10
C PRO A 194 -4.32 22.89 -5.86
N GLY A 195 -3.76 23.64 -4.89
CA GLY A 195 -2.35 23.56 -4.51
C GLY A 195 -1.98 22.20 -3.95
N VAL A 196 -2.77 21.66 -3.02
CA VAL A 196 -2.60 20.31 -2.46
C VAL A 196 -2.72 19.25 -3.55
N ALA A 197 -3.72 19.39 -4.45
CA ALA A 197 -3.87 18.45 -5.56
C ALA A 197 -2.64 18.47 -6.48
N ALA A 198 -2.13 19.64 -6.84
CA ALA A 198 -0.94 19.78 -7.69
C ALA A 198 0.33 19.25 -7.03
N ALA A 199 0.53 19.48 -5.75
CA ALA A 199 1.65 18.95 -4.98
C ALA A 199 1.67 17.42 -5.02
N THR A 200 0.53 16.79 -4.81
CA THR A 200 0.43 15.33 -4.86
C THR A 200 0.64 14.78 -6.28
N VAL A 201 0.15 15.49 -7.32
CA VAL A 201 0.42 15.15 -8.74
C VAL A 201 1.92 15.08 -8.99
N ILE A 202 2.66 16.12 -8.61
CA ILE A 202 4.12 16.18 -8.80
C ILE A 202 4.82 15.09 -7.99
N ALA A 203 4.39 14.85 -6.75
CA ALA A 203 4.92 13.81 -5.90
C ALA A 203 4.77 12.40 -6.51
N GLU A 204 3.58 12.04 -6.98
CA GLU A 204 3.28 10.75 -7.59
C GLU A 204 4.07 10.54 -8.90
N VAL A 205 4.14 11.56 -9.76
CA VAL A 205 4.93 11.50 -11.00
C VAL A 205 6.42 11.38 -10.70
N SER A 206 6.93 12.12 -9.72
CA SER A 206 8.34 12.02 -9.32
C SER A 206 8.68 10.65 -8.73
N GLY A 207 7.77 10.08 -7.95
CA GLY A 207 7.90 8.70 -7.44
C GLY A 207 7.91 7.65 -8.54
N ALA A 208 7.01 7.77 -9.53
CA ALA A 208 6.99 6.90 -10.69
C ALA A 208 8.30 7.00 -11.51
N ALA A 209 8.80 8.23 -11.73
CA ALA A 209 10.06 8.46 -12.42
C ALA A 209 11.26 7.85 -11.69
N LEU A 210 11.34 8.05 -10.37
CA LEU A 210 12.40 7.44 -9.54
C LEU A 210 12.28 5.91 -9.53
N GLY A 211 11.05 5.38 -9.44
CA GLY A 211 10.79 3.95 -9.53
C GLY A 211 11.26 3.35 -10.85
N LEU A 212 10.97 4.00 -11.98
CA LEU A 212 11.48 3.61 -13.30
C LEU A 212 13.01 3.64 -13.35
N TRP A 213 13.64 4.65 -12.76
CA TRP A 213 15.10 4.74 -12.69
C TRP A 213 15.71 3.58 -11.88
N PHE A 214 15.12 3.18 -10.76
CA PHE A 214 15.57 2.00 -10.01
C PHE A 214 15.34 0.70 -10.78
N CYS A 215 14.30 0.64 -11.60
CA CYS A 215 13.96 -0.52 -12.44
C CYS A 215 14.74 -0.54 -13.78
N ARG A 216 15.63 0.44 -14.06
CA ARG A 216 16.33 0.56 -15.36
C ARG A 216 17.07 -0.71 -15.81
N SER A 217 17.48 -1.57 -14.88
CA SER A 217 18.11 -2.85 -15.23
C SER A 217 17.16 -3.81 -15.95
N ALA A 218 15.83 -3.69 -15.80
CA ALA A 218 14.85 -4.44 -16.56
C ALA A 218 14.83 -4.01 -18.03
N PHE A 219 15.10 -2.73 -18.31
CA PHE A 219 15.08 -2.13 -19.65
C PHE A 219 16.44 -2.19 -20.36
N ALA A 220 17.50 -2.64 -19.67
CA ALA A 220 18.83 -2.78 -20.26
C ALA A 220 18.93 -3.92 -21.30
N ARG A 221 17.98 -4.86 -21.29
CA ARG A 221 17.89 -5.99 -22.21
C ARG A 221 16.79 -5.73 -23.24
N PRO A 222 16.91 -6.23 -24.49
CA PRO A 222 15.86 -6.02 -25.50
C PRO A 222 14.54 -6.69 -25.19
N ASP A 223 14.52 -7.67 -24.27
CA ASP A 223 13.36 -8.49 -23.90
C ASP A 223 12.15 -7.68 -23.39
N TRP A 224 12.36 -6.49 -22.84
CA TRP A 224 11.30 -5.61 -22.36
C TRP A 224 10.37 -5.09 -23.48
N ARG A 225 10.82 -5.12 -24.73
CA ARG A 225 10.08 -4.71 -25.94
C ARG A 225 9.83 -5.85 -26.92
N ASP A 226 10.05 -7.08 -26.50
CA ASP A 226 9.64 -8.26 -27.27
C ASP A 226 8.11 -8.44 -27.17
N TRP A 227 7.42 -7.83 -28.13
CA TRP A 227 5.95 -7.81 -28.15
C TRP A 227 5.35 -9.20 -28.27
N SER A 228 6.01 -10.13 -28.93
CA SER A 228 5.55 -11.53 -29.05
C SER A 228 5.53 -12.21 -27.69
N ARG A 229 6.54 -11.97 -26.88
CA ARG A 229 6.65 -12.44 -25.50
C ARG A 229 5.67 -11.73 -24.56
N ILE A 230 5.58 -10.39 -24.68
CA ILE A 230 4.74 -9.56 -23.80
C ILE A 230 3.27 -9.92 -23.97
N PHE A 231 2.79 -10.11 -25.21
CA PHE A 231 1.40 -10.45 -25.50
C PHE A 231 1.16 -11.96 -25.64
N ASP A 232 2.06 -12.81 -25.10
CA ASP A 232 1.81 -14.24 -24.99
C ASP A 232 0.50 -14.49 -24.23
N ARG A 233 -0.45 -15.15 -24.91
CA ARG A 233 -1.80 -15.39 -24.39
C ARG A 233 -1.80 -16.19 -23.10
N GLY A 234 -0.94 -17.21 -23.00
CA GLY A 234 -0.86 -18.06 -21.81
C GLY A 234 -0.39 -17.27 -20.58
N LYS A 235 0.61 -16.40 -20.77
CA LYS A 235 1.15 -15.54 -19.73
C LYS A 235 0.15 -14.47 -19.28
N LEU A 236 -0.56 -13.86 -20.24
CA LEU A 236 -1.60 -12.87 -19.93
C LEU A 236 -2.77 -13.49 -19.16
N ILE A 237 -3.24 -14.68 -19.55
CA ILE A 237 -4.29 -15.40 -18.81
C ILE A 237 -3.80 -15.73 -17.41
N ARG A 238 -2.57 -16.23 -17.26
CA ARG A 238 -1.99 -16.51 -15.93
C ARG A 238 -1.94 -15.27 -15.06
N MET A 239 -1.52 -14.13 -15.60
CA MET A 239 -1.51 -12.85 -14.90
C MET A 239 -2.92 -12.41 -14.51
N ALA A 240 -3.89 -12.52 -15.43
CA ALA A 240 -5.27 -12.15 -15.16
C ALA A 240 -5.91 -13.01 -14.06
N LEU A 241 -5.74 -14.34 -14.10
CA LEU A 241 -6.26 -15.24 -13.07
C LEU A 241 -5.66 -14.92 -11.69
N LEU A 242 -4.32 -14.81 -11.60
CA LEU A 242 -3.66 -14.46 -10.33
C LEU A 242 -4.14 -13.12 -9.79
N ASN A 243 -4.23 -12.12 -10.64
CA ASN A 243 -4.68 -10.79 -10.24
C ASN A 243 -6.15 -10.78 -9.82
N THR A 244 -7.01 -11.57 -10.47
CA THR A 244 -8.42 -11.73 -10.09
C THR A 244 -8.56 -12.37 -8.71
N ASP A 245 -7.80 -13.41 -8.40
CA ASP A 245 -7.82 -14.05 -7.09
C ASP A 245 -7.41 -13.05 -5.98
N ILE A 246 -6.36 -12.27 -6.23
CA ILE A 246 -5.91 -11.23 -5.27
C ILE A 246 -6.98 -10.15 -5.11
N LEU A 247 -7.60 -9.71 -6.21
CA LEU A 247 -8.66 -8.70 -6.19
C LEU A 247 -9.88 -9.17 -5.41
N LEU A 248 -10.35 -10.41 -5.66
CA LEU A 248 -11.49 -10.98 -4.94
C LEU A 248 -11.22 -11.08 -3.43
N ARG A 249 -10.03 -11.55 -3.04
CA ARG A 249 -9.62 -11.58 -1.63
C ARG A 249 -9.65 -10.19 -1.01
N SER A 250 -9.10 -9.20 -1.71
CA SER A 250 -9.04 -7.82 -1.22
C SER A 250 -10.44 -7.21 -1.10
N ALA A 251 -11.32 -7.47 -2.08
CA ALA A 251 -12.72 -7.02 -2.02
C ALA A 251 -13.48 -7.65 -0.83
N MET A 252 -13.28 -8.95 -0.57
CA MET A 252 -13.89 -9.61 0.59
C MET A 252 -13.39 -9.02 1.92
N LEU A 253 -12.10 -8.72 2.04
CA LEU A 253 -11.55 -8.04 3.22
C LEU A 253 -12.17 -6.66 3.40
N MET A 254 -12.33 -5.88 2.32
CA MET A 254 -12.96 -4.57 2.37
C MET A 254 -14.42 -4.67 2.86
N VAL A 255 -15.18 -5.66 2.38
CA VAL A 255 -16.54 -5.91 2.86
C VAL A 255 -16.57 -6.22 4.37
N ILE A 256 -15.62 -7.03 4.86
CA ILE A 256 -15.52 -7.36 6.29
C ILE A 256 -15.25 -6.10 7.12
N PHE A 257 -14.24 -5.28 6.75
CA PHE A 257 -13.93 -4.05 7.48
C PHE A 257 -15.08 -3.03 7.43
N SER A 258 -15.69 -2.86 6.26
CA SER A 258 -16.87 -1.98 6.13
C SER A 258 -18.05 -2.47 6.97
N SER A 259 -18.31 -3.78 6.98
CA SER A 259 -19.37 -4.36 7.80
C SER A 259 -19.14 -4.13 9.29
N PHE A 260 -17.90 -4.21 9.75
CA PHE A 260 -17.55 -3.93 11.13
C PHE A 260 -17.88 -2.48 11.52
N VAL A 261 -17.55 -1.51 10.65
CA VAL A 261 -17.87 -0.10 10.87
C VAL A 261 -19.39 0.13 10.86
N PHE A 262 -20.12 -0.42 9.86
CA PHE A 262 -21.57 -0.29 9.77
C PHE A 262 -22.31 -0.96 10.93
N LEU A 263 -21.84 -2.10 11.39
CA LEU A 263 -22.41 -2.74 12.58
C LEU A 263 -22.11 -1.92 13.85
N GLY A 264 -20.88 -1.40 13.97
CA GLY A 264 -20.46 -0.57 15.09
C GLY A 264 -21.32 0.70 15.25
N SER A 265 -21.76 1.32 14.15
CA SER A 265 -22.60 2.52 14.19
C SER A 265 -24.00 2.27 14.83
N ARG A 266 -24.45 1.02 14.86
CA ARG A 266 -25.74 0.67 15.50
C ARG A 266 -25.70 0.65 17.04
N PHE A 267 -24.50 0.65 17.62
CA PHE A 267 -24.30 0.59 19.08
C PHE A 267 -24.06 1.96 19.73
N GLY A 268 -24.29 3.05 18.97
CA GLY A 268 -24.15 4.42 19.42
C GLY A 268 -22.77 5.03 19.15
N ASP A 269 -22.70 6.36 19.29
CA ASP A 269 -21.55 7.16 18.86
C ASP A 269 -20.28 6.86 19.65
N THR A 270 -20.40 6.64 20.96
CA THR A 270 -19.27 6.28 21.83
C THR A 270 -18.61 4.96 21.41
N THR A 271 -19.42 3.95 21.11
CA THR A 271 -18.91 2.65 20.66
C THR A 271 -18.27 2.77 19.28
N LEU A 272 -18.88 3.53 18.37
CA LEU A 272 -18.30 3.79 17.04
C LEU A 272 -16.95 4.50 17.15
N ALA A 273 -16.86 5.54 17.97
CA ALA A 273 -15.63 6.28 18.21
C ALA A 273 -14.53 5.38 18.83
N ALA A 274 -14.89 4.57 19.84
CA ALA A 274 -13.96 3.60 20.42
C ALA A 274 -13.46 2.57 19.41
N ASN A 275 -14.33 2.07 18.51
CA ASN A 275 -13.95 1.16 17.43
C ASN A 275 -12.98 1.83 16.45
N GLN A 276 -13.14 3.12 16.13
CA GLN A 276 -12.19 3.85 15.27
C GLN A 276 -10.81 3.95 15.91
N VAL A 277 -10.73 4.16 17.24
CA VAL A 277 -9.45 4.12 17.97
C VAL A 277 -8.84 2.73 17.91
N LEU A 278 -9.62 1.66 18.13
CA LEU A 278 -9.14 0.28 18.13
C LEU A 278 -8.68 -0.20 16.74
N ILE A 279 -9.33 0.23 15.67
CA ILE A 279 -8.91 -0.07 14.29
C ILE A 279 -7.48 0.45 14.02
N GLN A 280 -7.05 1.57 14.63
CA GLN A 280 -5.69 2.07 14.45
C GLN A 280 -4.63 1.09 14.98
N PHE A 281 -4.93 0.32 16.03
CA PHE A 281 -4.03 -0.74 16.51
C PHE A 281 -3.83 -1.82 15.43
N MET A 282 -4.90 -2.16 14.71
CA MET A 282 -4.81 -3.10 13.58
C MET A 282 -3.98 -2.53 12.42
N TYR A 283 -4.14 -1.25 12.08
CA TYR A 283 -3.33 -0.61 11.04
C TYR A 283 -1.85 -0.55 11.40
N ILE A 284 -1.51 -0.19 12.66
CA ILE A 284 -0.12 -0.19 13.14
C ILE A 284 0.48 -1.59 13.00
N THR A 285 -0.27 -2.64 13.39
CA THR A 285 0.15 -4.03 13.24
C THR A 285 0.37 -4.39 11.77
N ALA A 286 -0.59 -4.06 10.90
CA ALA A 286 -0.51 -4.34 9.46
C ALA A 286 0.74 -3.69 8.84
N TYR A 287 1.00 -2.42 9.12
CA TYR A 287 2.18 -1.71 8.61
C TYR A 287 3.50 -2.33 9.08
N ALA A 288 3.55 -2.80 10.33
CA ALA A 288 4.73 -3.49 10.87
C ALA A 288 4.93 -4.86 10.21
N MET A 289 3.84 -5.59 9.94
CA MET A 289 3.89 -6.92 9.34
C MET A 289 4.15 -6.91 7.83
N ASP A 290 3.73 -5.88 7.11
CA ASP A 290 3.84 -5.80 5.65
C ASP A 290 5.26 -6.07 5.15
N GLY A 291 6.29 -5.53 5.83
CA GLY A 291 7.67 -5.77 5.45
C GLY A 291 8.05 -7.24 5.46
N PHE A 292 7.59 -7.99 6.45
CA PHE A 292 7.85 -9.42 6.58
C PHE A 292 7.00 -10.25 5.63
N ALA A 293 5.76 -9.83 5.37
CA ALA A 293 4.90 -10.43 4.35
C ALA A 293 5.54 -10.30 2.96
N PHE A 294 6.09 -9.14 2.60
CA PHE A 294 6.78 -8.93 1.33
C PHE A 294 8.08 -9.75 1.23
N ALA A 295 8.80 -9.92 2.34
CA ALA A 295 9.94 -10.80 2.39
C ALA A 295 9.52 -12.28 2.14
N ALA A 296 8.39 -12.70 2.72
CA ALA A 296 7.84 -14.03 2.49
C ALA A 296 7.40 -14.22 1.04
N GLU A 297 6.62 -13.29 0.48
CA GLU A 297 6.20 -13.31 -0.93
C GLU A 297 7.39 -13.46 -1.87
N THR A 298 8.42 -12.64 -1.69
CA THR A 298 9.61 -12.64 -2.55
C THR A 298 10.40 -13.94 -2.46
N LEU A 299 10.72 -14.40 -1.25
CA LEU A 299 11.57 -15.56 -1.05
C LEU A 299 10.85 -16.85 -1.43
N ILE A 300 9.55 -16.97 -1.13
CA ILE A 300 8.73 -18.12 -1.52
C ILE A 300 8.52 -18.15 -3.03
N ALA A 301 8.20 -17.01 -3.67
CA ALA A 301 8.03 -16.95 -5.12
C ALA A 301 9.30 -17.42 -5.86
N ARG A 302 10.48 -16.95 -5.44
CA ARG A 302 11.76 -17.41 -5.98
C ARG A 302 12.01 -18.90 -5.74
N ALA A 303 11.67 -19.40 -4.56
CA ALA A 303 11.80 -20.81 -4.24
C ALA A 303 10.93 -21.70 -5.12
N VAL A 304 9.70 -21.27 -5.37
CA VAL A 304 8.76 -21.93 -6.29
C VAL A 304 9.31 -21.92 -7.72
N GLY A 305 9.84 -20.77 -8.18
CA GLY A 305 10.47 -20.65 -9.49
C GLY A 305 11.66 -21.59 -9.68
N ARG A 306 12.45 -21.85 -8.62
CA ARG A 306 13.55 -22.82 -8.64
C ARG A 306 13.09 -24.29 -8.63
N GLY A 307 11.82 -24.56 -8.29
CA GLY A 307 11.32 -25.92 -8.08
C GLY A 307 11.92 -26.62 -6.85
N ASP A 308 12.52 -25.88 -5.91
CA ASP A 308 13.22 -26.43 -4.75
C ASP A 308 12.36 -26.38 -3.50
N ARG A 309 11.80 -27.54 -3.13
CA ARG A 309 10.95 -27.70 -1.93
C ARG A 309 11.66 -27.36 -0.62
N ALA A 310 12.98 -27.66 -0.51
CA ALA A 310 13.73 -27.35 0.70
C ALA A 310 13.87 -25.83 0.87
N TYR A 311 14.06 -25.11 -0.24
CA TYR A 311 14.13 -23.66 -0.27
C TYR A 311 12.79 -23.02 0.10
N VAL A 312 11.66 -23.52 -0.44
CA VAL A 312 10.30 -23.09 -0.06
C VAL A 312 10.07 -23.25 1.44
N ARG A 313 10.34 -24.46 1.97
CA ARG A 313 10.15 -24.75 3.40
C ARG A 313 11.01 -23.84 4.28
N ARG A 314 12.27 -23.64 3.93
CA ARG A 314 13.18 -22.77 4.70
C ARG A 314 12.74 -21.31 4.65
N SER A 315 12.35 -20.80 3.47
CA SER A 315 11.80 -19.46 3.33
C SER A 315 10.59 -19.24 4.22
N ALA A 316 9.61 -20.17 4.16
CA ALA A 316 8.42 -20.09 4.98
C ALA A 316 8.75 -20.09 6.49
N ILE A 317 9.60 -21.01 6.97
CA ILE A 317 9.94 -21.09 8.40
C ILE A 317 10.62 -19.80 8.88
N VAL A 318 11.59 -19.28 8.14
CA VAL A 318 12.35 -18.10 8.59
C VAL A 318 11.51 -16.84 8.54
N THR A 319 10.71 -16.64 7.49
CA THR A 319 9.84 -15.46 7.38
C THR A 319 8.69 -15.50 8.37
N SER A 320 8.03 -16.65 8.56
CA SER A 320 6.99 -16.84 9.57
C SER A 320 7.53 -16.67 11.00
N GLY A 321 8.75 -17.13 11.26
CA GLY A 321 9.39 -16.90 12.56
C GLY A 321 9.58 -15.41 12.87
N TRP A 322 9.97 -14.61 11.90
CA TRP A 322 10.04 -13.15 12.05
C TRP A 322 8.66 -12.51 12.16
N GLY A 323 7.67 -12.97 11.36
CA GLY A 323 6.28 -12.54 11.49
C GLY A 323 5.76 -12.74 12.91
N LEU A 324 5.95 -13.94 13.48
CA LEU A 324 5.57 -14.22 14.86
C LEU A 324 6.30 -13.33 15.87
N ALA A 325 7.61 -13.10 15.68
CA ALA A 325 8.38 -12.23 16.57
C ALA A 325 7.83 -10.78 16.57
N ILE A 326 7.47 -10.24 15.42
CA ILE A 326 6.86 -8.92 15.32
C ILE A 326 5.46 -8.90 15.95
N CYS A 327 4.63 -9.91 15.71
CA CYS A 327 3.31 -10.02 16.34
C CYS A 327 3.40 -10.06 17.87
N LEU A 328 4.37 -10.83 18.41
CA LEU A 328 4.65 -10.85 19.85
C LEU A 328 5.12 -9.48 20.36
N ALA A 329 6.01 -8.82 19.63
CA ALA A 329 6.47 -7.48 20.00
C ALA A 329 5.31 -6.46 20.00
N MET A 330 4.41 -6.51 19.00
CA MET A 330 3.22 -5.66 18.95
C MET A 330 2.24 -5.96 20.08
N ALA A 331 1.97 -7.23 20.35
CA ALA A 331 1.12 -7.64 21.48
C ALA A 331 1.66 -7.13 22.82
N LEU A 332 2.96 -7.25 23.05
CA LEU A 332 3.61 -6.70 24.25
C LEU A 332 3.53 -5.16 24.28
N ALA A 333 3.82 -4.49 23.16
CA ALA A 333 3.72 -3.05 23.07
C ALA A 333 2.29 -2.57 23.38
N PHE A 334 1.27 -3.24 22.89
CA PHE A 334 -0.13 -2.90 23.17
C PHE A 334 -0.53 -3.25 24.60
N ALA A 335 0.03 -4.30 25.20
CA ALA A 335 -0.22 -4.64 26.59
C ALA A 335 0.34 -3.57 27.56
N PHE A 336 1.54 -3.02 27.27
CA PHE A 336 2.18 -2.03 28.13
C PHE A 336 1.78 -0.60 27.80
N ALA A 337 1.65 -0.25 26.53
CA ALA A 337 1.42 1.12 26.07
C ALA A 337 0.01 1.36 25.52
N GLY A 338 -0.83 0.34 25.37
CA GLY A 338 -2.14 0.46 24.74
C GLY A 338 -3.06 1.46 25.42
N GLY A 339 -3.07 1.49 26.77
CA GLY A 339 -3.83 2.48 27.51
C GLY A 339 -3.38 3.93 27.23
N TRP A 340 -2.07 4.17 27.19
CA TRP A 340 -1.51 5.48 26.83
C TRP A 340 -1.83 5.88 25.39
N ILE A 341 -1.75 4.94 24.45
CA ILE A 341 -2.13 5.19 23.05
C ILE A 341 -3.59 5.64 22.94
N ILE A 342 -4.51 4.98 23.68
CA ILE A 342 -5.93 5.34 23.73
C ILE A 342 -6.09 6.77 24.26
N ASP A 343 -5.38 7.13 25.35
CA ASP A 343 -5.47 8.47 25.97
C ASP A 343 -4.96 9.59 25.05
N VAL A 344 -3.97 9.28 24.21
CA VAL A 344 -3.47 10.23 23.20
C VAL A 344 -4.47 10.39 22.05
N MET A 345 -5.15 9.30 21.63
CA MET A 345 -6.03 9.29 20.48
C MET A 345 -7.43 9.79 20.77
N ALA A 346 -7.93 9.59 21.97
CA ALA A 346 -9.27 10.02 22.39
C ALA A 346 -9.18 10.87 23.65
N LYS A 347 -9.88 12.00 23.68
CA LYS A 347 -9.96 12.86 24.88
C LYS A 347 -11.23 12.65 25.68
N ASP A 348 -12.27 12.07 25.07
CA ASP A 348 -13.54 11.77 25.71
C ASP A 348 -13.39 10.58 26.67
N PRO A 349 -13.73 10.73 27.97
CA PRO A 349 -13.56 9.68 28.97
C PRO A 349 -14.40 8.41 28.67
N ASP A 350 -15.59 8.56 28.12
CA ASP A 350 -16.47 7.42 27.82
C ASP A 350 -15.92 6.60 26.64
N VAL A 351 -15.35 7.28 25.64
CA VAL A 351 -14.63 6.65 24.52
C VAL A 351 -13.39 5.92 25.02
N GLN A 352 -12.59 6.55 25.90
CA GLN A 352 -11.40 5.93 26.50
C GLN A 352 -11.77 4.68 27.30
N GLN A 353 -12.81 4.76 28.14
CA GLN A 353 -13.25 3.63 28.94
C GLN A 353 -13.73 2.47 28.07
N THR A 354 -14.53 2.77 27.05
CA THR A 354 -15.03 1.76 26.09
C THR A 354 -13.88 1.13 25.31
N ALA A 355 -12.93 1.93 24.78
CA ALA A 355 -11.77 1.43 24.08
C ALA A 355 -10.87 0.54 24.96
N ARG A 356 -10.67 0.91 26.24
CA ARG A 356 -9.90 0.10 27.19
C ARG A 356 -10.58 -1.23 27.52
N LEU A 357 -11.92 -1.30 27.55
CA LEU A 357 -12.66 -2.54 27.75
C LEU A 357 -12.37 -3.56 26.64
N PHE A 358 -12.21 -3.08 25.39
CA PHE A 358 -11.94 -3.91 24.21
C PHE A 358 -10.44 -4.02 23.87
N LEU A 359 -9.55 -3.30 24.56
CA LEU A 359 -8.10 -3.36 24.35
C LEU A 359 -7.51 -4.80 24.42
N PRO A 360 -7.97 -5.70 25.32
CA PRO A 360 -7.46 -7.08 25.35
C PRO A 360 -7.58 -7.81 24.01
N TYR A 361 -8.64 -7.54 23.24
CA TYR A 361 -8.80 -8.11 21.90
C TYR A 361 -7.71 -7.60 20.93
N MET A 362 -7.34 -6.32 21.04
CA MET A 362 -6.27 -5.72 20.22
C MET A 362 -4.88 -6.20 20.61
N ILE A 363 -4.66 -6.59 21.87
CA ILE A 363 -3.42 -7.22 22.33
C ILE A 363 -3.26 -8.60 21.68
N VAL A 364 -4.35 -9.36 21.56
CA VAL A 364 -4.34 -10.72 21.00
C VAL A 364 -4.42 -10.71 19.47
N ALA A 365 -5.05 -9.71 18.85
CA ALA A 365 -5.28 -9.63 17.42
C ALA A 365 -4.02 -9.86 16.55
N PRO A 366 -2.82 -9.30 16.86
CA PRO A 366 -1.61 -9.57 16.10
C PRO A 366 -1.23 -11.06 16.06
N LEU A 367 -1.51 -11.79 17.14
CA LEU A 367 -1.18 -13.21 17.26
C LEU A 367 -2.17 -14.12 16.50
N LEU A 368 -3.41 -13.65 16.32
CA LEU A 368 -4.45 -14.39 15.57
C LEU A 368 -4.35 -14.11 14.06
N GLY A 369 -3.81 -12.95 13.66
CA GLY A 369 -3.65 -12.53 12.27
C GLY A 369 -2.34 -12.98 11.62
N TRP A 370 -1.46 -13.63 12.39
CA TRP A 370 -0.16 -14.12 11.93
C TRP A 370 -0.23 -15.29 10.94
#